data_193d46054ae0eeeb91b130fb68954f86
#
_entry.id   193d46054ae0eeeb91b130fb68954f86
#
_cell.length_a   1.000
_cell.length_b   1.000
_cell.length_c   1.000
_cell.angle_alpha   90.00
_cell.angle_beta   90.00
_cell.angle_gamma   90.00
#
_symmetry.space_group_name_H-M   'P 1'
#
loop_
_entity.id
_entity.type
_entity.pdbx_description
1 polymer ?
#
loop_
_entity_poly.entity_id
_entity_poly.type
_entity_poly.pdbx_seq_one_letter_code
_entity_poly.pdbx_strand_id
1 'polypeptide(L)'
;VVELLKLAGAHQVPVTFRAAGTSLSGQAISDSVLIVLGDNWNGREIRGQGSQIRLQPGVIGAQANAVLAPFQRKIGPDPASINACKIGGIVANNSSGMCCGTAQNSYHTLAGMRLVLADGTVLDTEDPLSVTRFFATHADLLTQLHELGKQTRANTELAAKIRHKYRLKNTTGLSLNALVDFDQPLDILSHLLVGS
;
A
#
# COMPACT_ATOMS: atom_id res chain seq x y z
N VAL A 1 -10.87 3.04 -13.16
CA VAL A 1 -11.07 2.75 -11.71
C VAL A 1 -11.98 3.80 -11.10
N VAL A 2 -11.66 5.11 -11.20
CA VAL A 2 -12.42 6.21 -10.58
C VAL A 2 -13.91 6.13 -10.90
N GLU A 3 -14.28 6.11 -12.18
CA GLU A 3 -15.69 6.04 -12.62
C GLU A 3 -16.40 4.77 -12.11
N LEU A 4 -15.67 3.65 -12.05
CA LEU A 4 -16.22 2.40 -11.54
C LEU A 4 -16.50 2.47 -10.04
N LEU A 5 -15.59 3.08 -9.25
CA LEU A 5 -15.81 3.27 -7.81
C LEU A 5 -16.98 4.23 -7.54
N LYS A 6 -17.07 5.33 -8.28
CA LYS A 6 -18.22 6.27 -8.20
C LYS A 6 -19.54 5.59 -8.50
N LEU A 7 -19.57 4.79 -9.57
CA LEU A 7 -20.78 4.05 -9.97
C LEU A 7 -21.14 3.01 -8.91
N ALA A 8 -20.18 2.23 -8.43
CA ALA A 8 -20.38 1.25 -7.37
C ALA A 8 -20.90 1.90 -6.08
N GLY A 9 -20.31 3.05 -5.69
CA GLY A 9 -20.76 3.83 -4.54
C GLY A 9 -22.20 4.35 -4.71
N ALA A 10 -22.55 4.90 -5.88
CA ALA A 10 -23.89 5.39 -6.17
C ALA A 10 -24.96 4.28 -6.10
N HIS A 11 -24.61 3.06 -6.44
CA HIS A 11 -25.49 1.88 -6.37
C HIS A 11 -25.30 1.01 -5.13
N GLN A 12 -24.45 1.42 -4.20
CA GLN A 12 -24.12 0.67 -2.96
C GLN A 12 -23.67 -0.77 -3.24
N VAL A 13 -22.92 -0.97 -4.33
CA VAL A 13 -22.40 -2.27 -4.74
C VAL A 13 -21.00 -2.46 -4.17
N PRO A 14 -20.76 -3.51 -3.35
CA PRO A 14 -19.43 -3.83 -2.86
C PRO A 14 -18.46 -4.18 -4.00
N VAL A 15 -17.23 -3.72 -3.89
CA VAL A 15 -16.18 -3.95 -4.89
C VAL A 15 -14.93 -4.51 -4.22
N THR A 16 -14.37 -5.56 -4.80
CA THR A 16 -13.10 -6.14 -4.36
C THR A 16 -12.09 -6.08 -5.50
N PHE A 17 -10.88 -5.64 -5.21
CA PHE A 17 -9.78 -5.66 -6.18
C PHE A 17 -8.95 -6.92 -6.01
N ARG A 18 -8.64 -7.56 -7.14
CA ARG A 18 -7.77 -8.73 -7.21
C ARG A 18 -6.58 -8.44 -8.11
N ALA A 19 -5.37 -8.51 -7.57
CA ALA A 19 -4.13 -8.47 -8.35
C ALA A 19 -3.86 -9.85 -9.00
N ALA A 20 -2.98 -10.68 -8.39
CA ALA A 20 -2.75 -12.04 -8.84
C ALA A 20 -3.60 -13.08 -8.11
N GLY A 21 -4.15 -12.73 -6.95
CA GLY A 21 -4.94 -13.65 -6.13
C GLY A 21 -4.11 -14.78 -5.49
N THR A 22 -2.83 -14.52 -5.20
CA THR A 22 -1.91 -15.50 -4.60
C THR A 22 -2.00 -15.58 -3.08
N SER A 23 -2.85 -14.76 -2.45
CA SER A 23 -3.07 -14.81 -1.00
C SER A 23 -3.79 -16.09 -0.60
N LEU A 24 -3.33 -16.71 0.49
CA LEU A 24 -3.94 -17.92 1.06
C LEU A 24 -5.13 -17.62 1.99
N SER A 25 -5.33 -16.36 2.36
CA SER A 25 -6.37 -15.94 3.33
C SER A 25 -7.68 -15.52 2.68
N GLY A 26 -7.84 -15.65 1.37
CA GLY A 26 -9.10 -15.41 0.68
C GLY A 26 -9.48 -13.93 0.48
N GLN A 27 -8.58 -12.96 0.72
CA GLN A 27 -8.88 -11.53 0.59
C GLN A 27 -9.30 -11.12 -0.84
N ALA A 28 -8.94 -11.89 -1.86
CA ALA A 28 -9.26 -11.62 -3.26
C ALA A 28 -10.49 -12.39 -3.76
N ILE A 29 -11.42 -12.73 -2.88
CA ILE A 29 -12.69 -13.39 -3.17
C ILE A 29 -13.83 -12.43 -2.85
N SER A 30 -14.88 -12.44 -3.66
CA SER A 30 -16.05 -11.60 -3.45
C SER A 30 -17.28 -12.31 -3.99
N ASP A 31 -18.41 -12.10 -3.33
CA ASP A 31 -19.76 -12.45 -3.78
C ASP A 31 -20.42 -11.30 -4.57
N SER A 32 -19.70 -10.21 -4.82
CA SER A 32 -20.15 -9.05 -5.56
C SER A 32 -19.19 -8.75 -6.73
N VAL A 33 -18.91 -7.47 -7.02
CA VAL A 33 -18.04 -7.10 -8.15
C VAL A 33 -16.57 -7.35 -7.81
N LEU A 34 -15.95 -8.26 -8.55
CA LEU A 34 -14.53 -8.54 -8.48
C LEU A 34 -13.81 -7.86 -9.66
N ILE A 35 -12.93 -6.90 -9.37
CA ILE A 35 -12.11 -6.22 -10.37
C ILE A 35 -10.74 -6.87 -10.42
N VAL A 36 -10.46 -7.56 -11.51
CA VAL A 36 -9.16 -8.22 -11.73
C VAL A 36 -8.24 -7.30 -12.51
N LEU A 37 -7.04 -7.05 -11.96
CA LEU A 37 -6.02 -6.25 -12.62
C LEU A 37 -5.40 -7.02 -13.79
N GLY A 38 -5.71 -6.58 -15.01
CA GLY A 38 -5.15 -7.13 -16.25
C GLY A 38 -3.74 -6.62 -16.55
N ASP A 39 -3.25 -6.98 -17.74
CA ASP A 39 -1.88 -6.69 -18.18
C ASP A 39 -1.65 -5.21 -18.53
N ASN A 40 -2.70 -4.41 -18.67
CA ASN A 40 -2.62 -2.97 -18.92
C ASN A 40 -2.04 -2.17 -17.72
N TRP A 41 -1.97 -2.77 -16.54
CA TRP A 41 -1.42 -2.17 -15.31
C TRP A 41 0.03 -2.60 -15.10
N ASN A 42 0.89 -2.34 -16.07
CA ASN A 42 2.22 -2.92 -16.21
C ASN A 42 3.34 -1.86 -16.32
N GLY A 43 3.05 -0.59 -16.01
CA GLY A 43 4.01 0.50 -16.04
C GLY A 43 5.11 0.33 -14.99
N ARG A 44 6.37 0.61 -15.42
CA ARG A 44 7.58 0.53 -14.60
C ARG A 44 8.47 1.72 -14.93
N GLU A 45 8.86 2.48 -13.94
CA GLU A 45 9.72 3.65 -14.10
C GLU A 45 10.87 3.58 -13.09
N ILE A 46 12.09 3.44 -13.57
CA ILE A 46 13.30 3.44 -12.73
C ILE A 46 13.72 4.87 -12.47
N ARG A 47 14.04 5.19 -11.22
CA ARG A 47 14.51 6.50 -10.79
C ARG A 47 15.82 6.39 -9.99
N GLY A 48 16.58 7.48 -9.96
CA GLY A 48 17.80 7.58 -9.18
C GLY A 48 18.79 6.41 -9.41
N GLN A 49 19.01 6.00 -10.66
CA GLN A 49 19.91 4.89 -11.00
C GLN A 49 19.56 3.59 -10.25
N GLY A 50 18.27 3.26 -10.18
CA GLY A 50 17.78 2.05 -9.54
C GLY A 50 17.62 2.14 -8.03
N SER A 51 17.83 3.30 -7.41
CA SER A 51 17.57 3.49 -5.98
C SER A 51 16.07 3.49 -5.65
N GLN A 52 15.24 3.86 -6.64
CA GLN A 52 13.79 3.81 -6.57
C GLN A 52 13.21 3.25 -7.87
N ILE A 53 12.05 2.65 -7.76
CA ILE A 53 11.25 2.22 -8.91
C ILE A 53 9.78 2.53 -8.64
N ARG A 54 9.12 3.18 -9.59
CA ARG A 54 7.68 3.36 -9.58
C ARG A 54 7.02 2.25 -10.37
N LEU A 55 6.07 1.57 -9.77
CA LEU A 55 5.43 0.38 -10.32
C LEU A 55 3.91 0.53 -10.31
N GLN A 56 3.29 0.12 -11.40
CA GLN A 56 1.84 -0.07 -11.41
C GLN A 56 1.47 -1.39 -10.72
N PRO A 57 0.27 -1.50 -10.15
CA PRO A 57 -0.13 -2.62 -9.30
C PRO A 57 -0.22 -3.98 -10.00
N GLY A 58 -0.28 -4.00 -11.35
CA GLY A 58 -0.32 -5.24 -12.15
C GLY A 58 1.05 -5.82 -12.48
N VAL A 59 2.15 -5.13 -12.18
CA VAL A 59 3.51 -5.65 -12.42
C VAL A 59 3.77 -6.85 -11.53
N ILE A 60 4.33 -7.92 -12.09
CA ILE A 60 4.78 -9.10 -11.31
C ILE A 60 6.09 -8.74 -10.60
N GLY A 61 6.23 -9.18 -9.33
CA GLY A 61 7.41 -8.84 -8.52
C GLY A 61 8.73 -9.25 -9.18
N ALA A 62 8.81 -10.44 -9.79
CA ALA A 62 9.99 -10.87 -10.54
C ALA A 62 10.31 -9.97 -11.74
N GLN A 63 9.31 -9.40 -12.40
CA GLN A 63 9.52 -8.45 -13.50
C GLN A 63 10.13 -7.13 -13.00
N ALA A 64 9.71 -6.66 -11.81
CA ALA A 64 10.34 -5.51 -11.17
C ALA A 64 11.82 -5.78 -10.87
N ASN A 65 12.13 -6.97 -10.35
CA ASN A 65 13.52 -7.39 -10.08
C ASN A 65 14.34 -7.50 -11.37
N ALA A 66 13.77 -8.03 -12.46
CA ALA A 66 14.47 -8.15 -13.73
C ALA A 66 14.92 -6.79 -14.30
N VAL A 67 14.08 -5.75 -14.19
CA VAL A 67 14.45 -4.40 -14.66
C VAL A 67 15.43 -3.68 -13.71
N LEU A 68 15.52 -4.08 -12.45
CA LEU A 68 16.48 -3.57 -11.47
C LEU A 68 17.84 -4.31 -11.51
N ALA A 69 17.89 -5.51 -12.07
CA ALA A 69 19.09 -6.34 -12.11
C ALA A 69 20.32 -5.65 -12.74
N PRO A 70 20.22 -4.85 -13.82
CA PRO A 70 21.36 -4.11 -14.38
C PRO A 70 21.98 -3.11 -13.37
N PHE A 71 21.23 -2.67 -12.40
CA PHE A 71 21.66 -1.77 -11.32
C PHE A 71 22.14 -2.54 -10.07
N GLN A 72 22.23 -3.89 -10.14
CA GLN A 72 22.54 -4.76 -9.02
C GLN A 72 21.58 -4.56 -7.82
N ARG A 73 20.31 -4.33 -8.11
CA ARG A 73 19.26 -4.07 -7.13
C ARG A 73 18.04 -4.95 -7.35
N LYS A 74 17.20 -5.05 -6.34
CA LYS A 74 15.87 -5.65 -6.39
C LYS A 74 14.91 -4.84 -5.50
N ILE A 75 13.59 -5.08 -5.63
CA ILE A 75 12.63 -4.55 -4.66
C ILE A 75 12.84 -5.18 -3.28
N GLY A 76 12.51 -4.45 -2.23
CA GLY A 76 12.66 -4.93 -0.86
C GLY A 76 11.81 -6.18 -0.55
N PRO A 77 10.50 -6.19 -0.81
CA PRO A 77 9.65 -7.36 -0.58
C PRO A 77 10.08 -8.57 -1.41
N ASP A 78 10.18 -9.73 -0.76
CA ASP A 78 10.64 -10.97 -1.40
C ASP A 78 9.73 -12.16 -1.03
N PRO A 79 8.42 -12.12 -1.35
CA PRO A 79 7.51 -13.20 -1.03
C PRO A 79 7.85 -14.47 -1.85
N ALA A 80 7.53 -15.64 -1.30
CA ALA A 80 7.76 -16.93 -1.99
C ALA A 80 7.09 -17.00 -3.36
N SER A 81 5.98 -16.28 -3.55
CA SER A 81 5.24 -16.17 -4.81
C SER A 81 5.77 -15.07 -5.75
N ILE A 82 6.99 -14.57 -5.59
CA ILE A 82 7.54 -13.41 -6.32
C ILE A 82 7.41 -13.53 -7.85
N ASN A 83 7.44 -14.75 -8.37
CA ASN A 83 7.30 -15.04 -9.80
C ASN A 83 5.85 -14.96 -10.32
N ALA A 84 4.86 -14.85 -9.42
CA ALA A 84 3.44 -14.84 -9.78
C ALA A 84 2.68 -13.68 -9.15
N CYS A 85 3.04 -13.25 -7.95
CA CYS A 85 2.34 -12.16 -7.25
C CYS A 85 2.59 -10.81 -7.92
N LYS A 86 1.58 -9.96 -7.91
CA LYS A 86 1.60 -8.61 -8.47
C LYS A 86 1.83 -7.57 -7.37
N ILE A 87 2.45 -6.44 -7.73
CA ILE A 87 2.83 -5.36 -6.80
C ILE A 87 1.65 -4.87 -5.95
N GLY A 88 0.46 -4.71 -6.53
CA GLY A 88 -0.72 -4.29 -5.77
C GLY A 88 -1.04 -5.23 -4.60
N GLY A 89 -0.95 -6.55 -4.83
CA GLY A 89 -1.13 -7.56 -3.78
C GLY A 89 0.03 -7.61 -2.79
N ILE A 90 1.28 -7.42 -3.27
CA ILE A 90 2.48 -7.37 -2.42
C ILE A 90 2.35 -6.23 -1.41
N VAL A 91 1.95 -5.04 -1.86
CA VAL A 91 1.79 -3.85 -1.01
C VAL A 91 0.58 -4.00 -0.09
N ALA A 92 -0.60 -4.34 -0.63
CA ALA A 92 -1.83 -4.46 0.16
C ALA A 92 -1.72 -5.51 1.28
N ASN A 93 -0.96 -6.59 1.07
CA ASN A 93 -0.75 -7.65 2.04
C ASN A 93 0.56 -7.50 2.83
N ASN A 94 1.30 -6.42 2.64
CA ASN A 94 2.67 -6.25 3.15
C ASN A 94 3.49 -7.55 3.03
N SER A 95 3.40 -8.18 1.86
CA SER A 95 3.97 -9.50 1.62
C SER A 95 5.48 -9.47 1.76
N SER A 96 6.01 -10.35 2.59
CA SER A 96 7.44 -10.46 2.84
C SER A 96 7.87 -11.92 2.83
N GLY A 97 9.08 -12.18 2.36
CA GLY A 97 9.72 -13.48 2.42
C GLY A 97 10.70 -13.59 3.59
N MET A 98 11.34 -14.75 3.70
CA MET A 98 12.32 -14.98 4.76
C MET A 98 13.56 -14.07 4.65
N CYS A 99 13.96 -13.71 3.43
CA CYS A 99 15.16 -12.90 3.21
C CYS A 99 14.96 -11.42 3.52
N CYS A 100 13.77 -10.86 3.25
CA CYS A 100 13.51 -9.45 3.51
C CYS A 100 13.10 -9.16 4.96
N GLY A 101 12.57 -10.16 5.66
CA GLY A 101 12.05 -9.99 7.01
C GLY A 101 11.03 -8.84 7.11
N THR A 102 11.05 -8.12 8.23
CA THR A 102 10.30 -6.87 8.39
C THR A 102 11.07 -5.65 7.87
N ALA A 103 12.40 -5.70 7.86
CA ALA A 103 13.25 -4.54 7.54
C ALA A 103 13.14 -4.06 6.09
N GLN A 104 12.84 -4.95 5.15
CA GLN A 104 12.74 -4.64 3.72
C GLN A 104 11.37 -5.00 3.13
N ASN A 105 10.33 -5.07 3.94
CA ASN A 105 8.96 -5.27 3.46
C ASN A 105 8.42 -4.00 2.78
N SER A 106 7.21 -4.07 2.24
CA SER A 106 6.58 -2.93 1.56
C SER A 106 6.44 -1.71 2.47
N TYR A 107 6.10 -1.91 3.74
CA TYR A 107 5.93 -0.85 4.71
C TYR A 107 7.21 -0.01 4.90
N HIS A 108 8.38 -0.66 5.02
CA HIS A 108 9.65 0.04 5.26
C HIS A 108 10.36 0.52 4.00
N THR A 109 9.92 0.07 2.82
CA THR A 109 10.55 0.46 1.54
C THR A 109 9.65 1.34 0.67
N LEU A 110 8.46 1.70 1.15
CA LEU A 110 7.56 2.62 0.47
C LEU A 110 8.15 4.02 0.47
N ALA A 111 8.36 4.61 -0.73
CA ALA A 111 8.75 6.02 -0.88
C ALA A 111 7.54 6.92 -1.13
N GLY A 112 6.51 6.40 -1.78
CA GLY A 112 5.27 7.10 -2.06
C GLY A 112 4.28 6.18 -2.77
N MET A 113 3.04 6.63 -2.90
CA MET A 113 2.02 5.87 -3.61
C MET A 113 1.00 6.76 -4.31
N ARG A 114 0.39 6.20 -5.34
CA ARG A 114 -0.86 6.73 -5.89
C ARG A 114 -2.00 5.82 -5.45
N LEU A 115 -2.99 6.41 -4.81
CA LEU A 115 -4.18 5.69 -4.34
C LEU A 115 -5.45 6.34 -4.87
N VAL A 116 -6.52 5.57 -4.91
CA VAL A 116 -7.87 6.03 -5.26
C VAL A 116 -8.78 5.68 -4.09
N LEU A 117 -9.39 6.67 -3.49
CA LEU A 117 -10.35 6.49 -2.41
C LEU A 117 -11.70 5.99 -2.93
N ALA A 118 -12.55 5.53 -2.03
CA ALA A 118 -13.87 4.99 -2.36
C ALA A 118 -14.80 6.00 -3.06
N ASP A 119 -14.62 7.29 -2.79
CA ASP A 119 -15.34 8.40 -3.46
C ASP A 119 -14.80 8.72 -4.86
N GLY A 120 -13.75 8.03 -5.30
CA GLY A 120 -13.06 8.23 -6.56
C GLY A 120 -11.97 9.31 -6.52
N THR A 121 -11.68 9.90 -5.37
CA THR A 121 -10.58 10.87 -5.24
C THR A 121 -9.24 10.18 -5.46
N VAL A 122 -8.41 10.78 -6.30
CA VAL A 122 -7.04 10.30 -6.57
C VAL A 122 -6.05 11.12 -5.78
N LEU A 123 -5.23 10.45 -4.98
CA LEU A 123 -4.07 11.04 -4.33
C LEU A 123 -2.79 10.39 -4.86
N ASP A 124 -1.87 11.22 -5.33
CA ASP A 124 -0.48 10.84 -5.60
C ASP A 124 0.41 11.57 -4.60
N THR A 125 1.01 10.82 -3.67
CA THR A 125 1.79 11.42 -2.57
C THR A 125 3.12 12.03 -3.03
N GLU A 126 3.54 11.74 -4.26
CA GLU A 126 4.75 12.30 -4.87
C GLU A 126 4.45 13.51 -5.77
N ASP A 127 3.18 13.85 -6.03
CA ASP A 127 2.77 15.02 -6.81
C ASP A 127 2.29 16.15 -5.87
N PRO A 128 3.04 17.27 -5.76
CA PRO A 128 2.68 18.39 -4.88
C PRO A 128 1.30 18.98 -5.18
N LEU A 129 0.87 19.00 -6.45
CA LEU A 129 -0.45 19.51 -6.82
C LEU A 129 -1.56 18.55 -6.39
N SER A 130 -1.32 17.24 -6.47
CA SER A 130 -2.25 16.23 -5.97
C SER A 130 -2.38 16.33 -4.45
N VAL A 131 -1.26 16.47 -3.76
CA VAL A 131 -1.21 16.65 -2.30
C VAL A 131 -1.96 17.91 -1.88
N THR A 132 -1.70 19.06 -2.51
CA THR A 132 -2.41 20.33 -2.20
C THR A 132 -3.92 20.20 -2.36
N ARG A 133 -4.37 19.59 -3.47
CA ARG A 133 -5.80 19.34 -3.70
C ARG A 133 -6.40 18.43 -2.64
N PHE A 134 -5.68 17.38 -2.27
CA PHE A 134 -6.15 16.43 -1.27
C PHE A 134 -6.30 17.09 0.12
N PHE A 135 -5.36 17.93 0.53
CA PHE A 135 -5.48 18.72 1.75
C PHE A 135 -6.72 19.63 1.75
N ALA A 136 -7.05 20.23 0.60
CA ALA A 136 -8.22 21.09 0.47
C ALA A 136 -9.55 20.32 0.53
N THR A 137 -9.59 19.08 -0.01
CA THR A 137 -10.84 18.31 -0.13
C THR A 137 -11.04 17.29 0.99
N HIS A 138 -9.98 16.86 1.69
CA HIS A 138 -10.00 15.82 2.71
C HIS A 138 -9.35 16.28 4.02
N ALA A 139 -9.48 17.57 4.33
CA ALA A 139 -8.91 18.18 5.55
C ALA A 139 -9.37 17.46 6.81
N ASP A 140 -10.65 17.08 6.89
CA ASP A 140 -11.22 16.37 8.06
C ASP A 140 -10.60 15.00 8.24
N LEU A 141 -10.43 14.22 7.17
CA LEU A 141 -9.76 12.92 7.23
C LEU A 141 -8.31 13.06 7.72
N LEU A 142 -7.57 14.02 7.19
CA LEU A 142 -6.18 14.24 7.57
C LEU A 142 -6.07 14.71 9.03
N THR A 143 -6.98 15.58 9.46
CA THR A 143 -7.05 16.04 10.86
C THR A 143 -7.35 14.87 11.80
N GLN A 144 -8.32 14.04 11.47
CA GLN A 144 -8.66 12.86 12.29
C GLN A 144 -7.49 11.87 12.38
N LEU A 145 -6.77 11.61 11.27
CA LEU A 145 -5.59 10.75 11.26
C LEU A 145 -4.47 11.33 12.11
N HIS A 146 -4.22 12.64 12.01
CA HIS A 146 -3.21 13.33 12.83
C HIS A 146 -3.54 13.20 14.33
N GLU A 147 -4.78 13.52 14.72
CA GLU A 147 -5.21 13.43 16.12
C GLU A 147 -5.18 11.98 16.64
N LEU A 148 -5.61 11.00 15.84
CA LEU A 148 -5.52 9.59 16.19
C LEU A 148 -4.07 9.15 16.43
N GLY A 149 -3.14 9.55 15.54
CA GLY A 149 -1.72 9.30 15.72
C GLY A 149 -1.19 9.93 17.01
N LYS A 150 -1.51 11.21 17.26
CA LYS A 150 -1.12 11.94 18.47
C LYS A 150 -1.63 11.25 19.75
N GLN A 151 -2.90 10.88 19.79
CA GLN A 151 -3.51 10.16 20.93
C GLN A 151 -2.84 8.80 21.12
N THR A 152 -2.57 8.07 20.05
CA THR A 152 -1.93 6.75 20.11
C THR A 152 -0.51 6.87 20.67
N ARG A 153 0.27 7.86 20.24
CA ARG A 153 1.63 8.10 20.75
C ARG A 153 1.64 8.59 22.20
N ALA A 154 0.65 9.40 22.59
CA ALA A 154 0.50 9.86 23.97
C ALA A 154 0.16 8.72 24.95
N ASN A 155 -0.52 7.69 24.49
CA ASN A 155 -0.75 6.48 25.28
C ASN A 155 0.48 5.56 25.19
N THR A 156 1.40 5.72 26.12
CA THR A 156 2.70 5.02 26.12
C THR A 156 2.56 3.49 26.18
N GLU A 157 1.56 2.97 26.89
CA GLU A 157 1.30 1.54 26.98
C GLU A 157 0.82 0.97 25.64
N LEU A 158 -0.15 1.64 25.00
CA LEU A 158 -0.66 1.25 23.70
C LEU A 158 0.43 1.34 22.64
N ALA A 159 1.18 2.44 22.60
CA ALA A 159 2.30 2.63 21.68
C ALA A 159 3.37 1.53 21.83
N ALA A 160 3.69 1.14 23.08
CA ALA A 160 4.62 0.05 23.34
C ALA A 160 4.09 -1.31 22.84
N LYS A 161 2.80 -1.60 23.05
CA LYS A 161 2.14 -2.81 22.53
C LYS A 161 2.17 -2.87 21.00
N ILE A 162 1.86 -1.75 20.33
CA ILE A 162 1.92 -1.66 18.87
C ILE A 162 3.35 -1.91 18.39
N ARG A 163 4.35 -1.20 18.90
CA ARG A 163 5.75 -1.42 18.53
C ARG A 163 6.23 -2.86 18.76
N HIS A 164 5.82 -3.46 19.86
CA HIS A 164 6.16 -4.86 20.15
C HIS A 164 5.56 -5.82 19.12
N LYS A 165 4.26 -5.65 18.80
CA LYS A 165 3.55 -6.50 17.84
C LYS A 165 4.18 -6.43 16.45
N TYR A 166 4.54 -5.24 15.99
CA TYR A 166 5.06 -5.02 14.64
C TYR A 166 6.57 -5.29 14.48
N ARG A 167 7.25 -5.80 15.53
CA ARG A 167 8.58 -6.41 15.38
C ARG A 167 8.55 -7.70 14.55
N LEU A 168 7.41 -8.35 14.52
CA LEU A 168 7.17 -9.55 13.73
C LEU A 168 6.29 -9.18 12.53
N LYS A 169 6.37 -10.01 11.50
CA LYS A 169 5.45 -9.90 10.36
C LYS A 169 4.01 -9.94 10.86
N ASN A 170 3.24 -8.95 10.46
CA ASN A 170 1.81 -8.85 10.72
C ASN A 170 1.08 -8.69 9.39
N THR A 171 0.05 -9.49 9.16
CA THR A 171 -0.74 -9.53 7.93
C THR A 171 -2.24 -9.48 8.21
N THR A 172 -2.62 -8.93 9.36
CA THR A 172 -4.01 -8.86 9.82
C THR A 172 -4.47 -7.42 9.90
N GLY A 173 -5.13 -6.93 8.88
CA GLY A 173 -5.70 -5.59 8.83
C GLY A 173 -4.68 -4.49 8.51
N LEU A 174 -5.02 -3.26 8.82
CA LEU A 174 -4.20 -2.07 8.57
C LEU A 174 -2.92 -2.08 9.43
N SER A 175 -1.85 -1.48 8.90
CA SER A 175 -0.58 -1.33 9.62
C SER A 175 -0.68 -0.24 10.69
N LEU A 176 -1.24 -0.59 11.87
CA LEU A 176 -1.47 0.35 12.98
C LEU A 176 -0.18 0.99 13.52
N ASN A 177 0.98 0.38 13.27
CA ASN A 177 2.26 0.99 13.61
C ASN A 177 2.49 2.33 12.91
N ALA A 178 1.82 2.61 11.79
CA ALA A 178 1.86 3.92 11.13
C ALA A 178 1.42 5.06 12.05
N LEU A 179 0.49 4.82 12.99
CA LEU A 179 0.06 5.79 13.99
C LEU A 179 1.14 6.15 15.01
N VAL A 180 2.15 5.29 15.16
CA VAL A 180 3.24 5.43 16.12
C VAL A 180 4.55 5.86 15.44
N ASP A 181 4.75 5.43 14.20
CA ASP A 181 6.00 5.63 13.47
C ASP A 181 6.04 6.97 12.73
N PHE A 182 4.89 7.56 12.39
CA PHE A 182 4.79 8.79 11.60
C PHE A 182 3.99 9.89 12.31
N ASP A 183 4.39 11.15 12.06
CA ASP A 183 3.69 12.34 12.56
C ASP A 183 2.81 12.99 11.48
N GLN A 184 3.23 12.91 10.22
CA GLN A 184 2.52 13.53 9.12
C GLN A 184 1.32 12.70 8.69
N PRO A 185 0.11 13.29 8.55
CA PRO A 185 -1.10 12.52 8.26
C PRO A 185 -1.07 11.80 6.91
N LEU A 186 -0.34 12.30 5.91
CA LEU A 186 -0.17 11.61 4.63
C LEU A 186 0.71 10.36 4.76
N ASP A 187 1.76 10.43 5.57
CA ASP A 187 2.61 9.27 5.84
C ASP A 187 1.84 8.21 6.64
N ILE A 188 1.05 8.65 7.62
CA ILE A 188 0.14 7.78 8.37
C ILE A 188 -0.82 7.09 7.39
N LEU A 189 -1.52 7.86 6.53
CA LEU A 189 -2.48 7.31 5.57
C LEU A 189 -1.83 6.27 4.64
N SER A 190 -0.70 6.64 4.04
CA SER A 190 0.00 5.77 3.07
C SER A 190 0.43 4.45 3.71
N HIS A 191 1.02 4.51 4.90
CA HIS A 191 1.53 3.33 5.56
C HIS A 191 0.45 2.49 6.25
N LEU A 192 -0.66 3.09 6.72
CA LEU A 192 -1.83 2.33 7.19
C LEU A 192 -2.37 1.39 6.11
N LEU A 193 -2.32 1.80 4.84
CA LEU A 193 -2.82 1.03 3.71
C LEU A 193 -1.86 -0.08 3.24
N VAL A 194 -0.65 -0.15 3.80
CA VAL A 194 0.30 -1.23 3.55
C VAL A 194 0.10 -2.32 4.60
N GLY A 195 -0.75 -3.27 4.29
CA GLY A 195 -1.09 -4.36 5.20
C GLY A 195 -2.48 -4.91 4.90
N SER A 196 -2.84 -6.05 5.41
CA SER A 196 -4.12 -6.70 5.17
C SER A 196 -4.75 -7.25 6.43
#